data_e6226ed039af577a6f39526c9d089ade
#
_entry.id   e6226ed039af577a6f39526c9d089ade
#
_cell.length_a   1.000
_cell.length_b   1.000
_cell.length_c   1.000
_cell.angle_alpha   90.00
_cell.angle_beta   90.00
_cell.angle_gamma   90.00
#
_symmetry.space_group_name_H-M   'P 1'
#
loop_
_entity.id
_entity.type
_entity.pdbx_description
1 polymer ?
#
loop_
_entity_poly.entity_id
_entity_poly.type
_entity_poly.pdbx_seq_one_letter_code
_entity_poly.pdbx_strand_id
1 'polypeptide(L)'
;MSQKLRLLLLSITFMFTLVLMTGCIFRSGYPSGPIKWSMVSGDGSWNMNNRKWTVSFAPGDTKTATIRLDNTGTQNLWVLLEIGGPPDYIIFHLEGAFVRGGNVLEVLPGGNTEFSITGTASTIAPQGEHNYVVNFGWSTNEKSFP
;
A
#
# COMPACT_ATOMS: atom_id res chain seq x y z
N MET A 1 -37.40 24.95 -28.47
CA MET A 1 -36.98 23.83 -27.62
C MET A 1 -37.57 24.05 -26.23
N SER A 2 -38.42 23.15 -25.72
CA SER A 2 -39.15 23.38 -24.48
C SER A 2 -38.19 23.34 -23.26
N GLN A 3 -38.54 24.11 -22.20
CA GLN A 3 -37.75 24.15 -20.96
C GLN A 3 -37.54 22.75 -20.35
N LYS A 4 -38.52 21.86 -20.48
CA LYS A 4 -38.44 20.46 -20.02
C LYS A 4 -37.35 19.66 -20.75
N LEU A 5 -37.16 19.91 -22.05
CA LEU A 5 -36.11 19.21 -22.84
C LEU A 5 -34.71 19.70 -22.48
N ARG A 6 -34.55 20.97 -22.11
CA ARG A 6 -33.25 21.52 -21.65
C ARG A 6 -32.86 20.97 -20.27
N LEU A 7 -33.82 20.82 -19.34
CA LEU A 7 -33.56 20.21 -18.02
C LEU A 7 -33.22 18.73 -18.14
N LEU A 8 -33.87 18.00 -19.05
CA LEU A 8 -33.57 16.58 -19.30
C LEU A 8 -32.14 16.40 -19.87
N LEU A 9 -31.73 17.22 -20.83
CA LEU A 9 -30.41 17.20 -21.41
C LEU A 9 -29.32 17.57 -20.39
N LEU A 10 -29.55 18.57 -19.52
CA LEU A 10 -28.61 18.91 -18.44
C LEU A 10 -28.47 17.77 -17.42
N SER A 11 -29.55 17.10 -17.08
CA SER A 11 -29.55 15.96 -16.15
C SER A 11 -28.76 14.77 -16.70
N ILE A 12 -28.92 14.47 -18.01
CA ILE A 12 -28.20 13.37 -18.67
C ILE A 12 -26.70 13.70 -18.77
N THR A 13 -26.35 14.95 -19.08
CA THR A 13 -24.94 15.38 -19.18
C THR A 13 -24.25 15.34 -17.80
N PHE A 14 -24.97 15.71 -16.72
CA PHE A 14 -24.42 15.65 -15.37
C PHE A 14 -24.24 14.21 -14.88
N MET A 15 -25.16 13.29 -15.26
CA MET A 15 -25.01 11.87 -14.95
C MET A 15 -23.86 11.21 -15.72
N PHE A 16 -23.63 11.61 -16.97
CA PHE A 16 -22.54 11.07 -17.78
C PHE A 16 -21.16 11.58 -17.33
N THR A 17 -21.05 12.82 -16.84
CA THR A 17 -19.79 13.34 -16.27
C THR A 17 -19.47 12.70 -14.90
N LEU A 18 -20.48 12.30 -14.11
CA LEU A 18 -20.27 11.60 -12.85
C LEU A 18 -19.73 10.16 -13.06
N VAL A 19 -20.10 9.51 -14.16
CA VAL A 19 -19.66 8.13 -14.48
C VAL A 19 -18.22 8.11 -15.03
N LEU A 20 -17.71 9.22 -15.61
CA LEU A 20 -16.35 9.29 -16.14
C LEU A 20 -15.30 9.65 -15.09
N MET A 21 -15.68 10.05 -13.87
CA MET A 21 -14.78 10.33 -12.75
C MET A 21 -14.49 9.10 -11.87
N THR A 22 -15.02 7.92 -12.21
CA THR A 22 -14.78 6.68 -11.45
C THR A 22 -13.53 5.91 -11.91
N GLY A 23 -12.55 6.60 -12.45
CA GLY A 23 -11.33 6.04 -13.02
C GLY A 23 -10.13 5.89 -12.09
N CYS A 24 -10.28 5.98 -10.78
CA CYS A 24 -9.25 5.57 -9.82
C CYS A 24 -9.92 5.08 -8.54
N ILE A 25 -10.45 3.87 -8.60
CA ILE A 25 -10.81 3.18 -7.36
C ILE A 25 -9.49 2.70 -6.75
N PHE A 26 -8.85 3.54 -5.96
CA PHE A 26 -7.99 3.05 -4.90
C PHE A 26 -8.88 2.19 -4.01
N ARG A 27 -8.97 0.92 -4.32
CA ARG A 27 -9.46 -0.04 -3.34
C ARG A 27 -8.40 -0.10 -2.25
N SER A 28 -8.50 0.79 -1.27
CA SER A 28 -7.95 0.55 0.05
C SER A 28 -8.74 -0.64 0.60
N GLY A 29 -8.51 -1.80 0.00
CA GLY A 29 -9.24 -3.02 0.26
C GLY A 29 -8.54 -3.77 1.36
N TYR A 30 -9.25 -4.06 2.44
CA TYR A 30 -9.03 -5.21 3.29
C TYR A 30 -8.62 -6.46 2.47
N PRO A 31 -7.95 -7.46 3.06
CA PRO A 31 -7.26 -8.56 2.37
C PRO A 31 -8.17 -9.58 1.66
N SER A 32 -9.21 -9.14 1.00
CA SER A 32 -10.03 -9.98 0.11
C SER A 32 -9.53 -9.99 -1.34
N GLY A 33 -8.37 -9.40 -1.61
CA GLY A 33 -7.72 -9.43 -2.92
C GLY A 33 -6.84 -10.68 -3.11
N PRO A 34 -6.27 -10.85 -4.31
CA PRO A 34 -5.43 -12.00 -4.62
C PRO A 34 -4.04 -11.95 -3.97
N ILE A 35 -3.76 -10.98 -3.10
CA ILE A 35 -2.47 -10.83 -2.40
C ILE A 35 -2.59 -11.35 -0.97
N LYS A 36 -1.67 -12.25 -0.61
CA LYS A 36 -1.42 -12.65 0.77
C LYS A 36 -0.10 -12.09 1.25
N TRP A 37 -0.04 -11.79 2.54
CA TRP A 37 1.11 -11.19 3.20
C TRP A 37 1.60 -12.12 4.32
N SER A 38 2.90 -12.25 4.45
CA SER A 38 3.51 -12.93 5.58
C SER A 38 4.83 -12.27 5.97
N MET A 39 5.14 -12.24 7.25
CA MET A 39 6.48 -11.88 7.72
C MET A 39 7.37 -13.11 7.59
N VAL A 40 8.48 -12.96 6.87
CA VAL A 40 9.45 -14.05 6.64
C VAL A 40 10.50 -14.05 7.76
N SER A 41 10.95 -12.85 8.14
CA SER A 41 11.99 -12.69 9.15
C SER A 41 12.02 -11.26 9.68
N GLY A 42 12.79 -11.04 10.73
CA GLY A 42 13.10 -9.72 11.26
C GLY A 42 12.57 -9.46 12.65
N ASP A 43 12.57 -8.18 13.02
CA ASP A 43 12.21 -7.69 14.35
C ASP A 43 10.70 -7.46 14.49
N GLY A 44 10.18 -7.69 15.68
CA GLY A 44 8.79 -7.40 16.03
C GLY A 44 7.80 -8.44 15.54
N SER A 45 6.57 -8.02 15.29
CA SER A 45 5.49 -8.88 14.81
C SER A 45 4.68 -8.22 13.71
N TRP A 46 4.12 -9.03 12.82
CA TRP A 46 3.27 -8.60 11.72
C TRP A 46 1.84 -9.10 11.90
N ASN A 47 0.89 -8.18 11.89
CA ASN A 47 -0.52 -8.53 11.86
C ASN A 47 -1.07 -8.39 10.43
N MET A 48 -1.35 -9.52 9.80
CA MET A 48 -1.82 -9.57 8.40
C MET A 48 -3.18 -8.90 8.18
N ASN A 49 -4.06 -8.93 9.17
CA ASN A 49 -5.43 -8.43 9.02
C ASN A 49 -5.48 -6.90 8.92
N ASN A 50 -4.64 -6.21 9.67
CA ASN A 50 -4.57 -4.76 9.66
C ASN A 50 -3.27 -4.21 9.06
N ARG A 51 -2.41 -5.08 8.52
CA ARG A 51 -1.14 -4.73 7.86
C ARG A 51 -0.20 -3.95 8.78
N LYS A 52 -0.19 -4.34 10.04
CA LYS A 52 0.48 -3.61 11.09
C LYS A 52 1.77 -4.31 11.49
N TRP A 53 2.87 -3.57 11.41
CA TRP A 53 4.14 -3.95 11.99
C TRP A 53 4.25 -3.34 13.38
N THR A 54 4.38 -4.20 14.39
CA THR A 54 4.57 -3.82 15.78
C THR A 54 6.01 -4.11 16.16
N VAL A 55 6.75 -3.10 16.57
CA VAL A 55 8.18 -3.19 16.87
C VAL A 55 8.57 -2.21 17.96
N SER A 56 9.51 -2.61 18.83
CA SER A 56 10.04 -1.75 19.88
C SER A 56 11.39 -1.17 19.48
N PHE A 57 11.53 0.15 19.65
CA PHE A 57 12.78 0.86 19.43
C PHE A 57 13.33 1.42 20.75
N ALA A 58 14.65 1.34 20.92
CA ALA A 58 15.41 2.19 21.82
C ALA A 58 16.05 3.34 21.00
N PRO A 59 16.48 4.45 21.65
CA PRO A 59 17.19 5.51 20.96
C PRO A 59 18.41 4.98 20.18
N GLY A 60 18.48 5.32 18.89
CA GLY A 60 19.55 4.88 17.99
C GLY A 60 19.39 3.46 17.41
N ASP A 61 18.33 2.72 17.75
CA ASP A 61 18.09 1.39 17.21
C ASP A 61 17.77 1.42 15.71
N THR A 62 18.19 0.34 15.04
CA THR A 62 17.74 -0.01 13.70
C THR A 62 17.03 -1.36 13.77
N LYS A 63 15.82 -1.44 13.24
CA LYS A 63 14.99 -2.64 13.20
C LYS A 63 14.53 -2.92 11.78
N THR A 64 14.49 -4.18 11.40
CA THR A 64 14.13 -4.60 10.04
C THR A 64 13.09 -5.71 10.09
N ALA A 65 12.14 -5.67 9.16
CA ALA A 65 11.21 -6.76 8.90
C ALA A 65 11.19 -7.08 7.40
N THR A 66 11.27 -8.35 7.05
CA THR A 66 11.12 -8.83 5.68
C THR A 66 9.72 -9.42 5.50
N ILE A 67 9.00 -8.87 4.56
CA ILE A 67 7.62 -9.22 4.24
C ILE A 67 7.58 -9.86 2.86
N ARG A 68 6.85 -10.96 2.76
CA ARG A 68 6.58 -11.66 1.51
C ARG A 68 5.15 -11.38 1.05
N LEU A 69 5.02 -11.12 -0.24
CA LEU A 69 3.75 -10.99 -0.96
C LEU A 69 3.57 -12.20 -1.87
N ASP A 70 2.49 -12.93 -1.70
CA ASP A 70 2.10 -14.03 -2.58
C ASP A 70 0.90 -13.60 -3.41
N ASN A 71 1.00 -13.68 -4.75
CA ASN A 71 -0.10 -13.46 -5.66
C ASN A 71 -0.84 -14.79 -5.90
N THR A 72 -2.01 -14.93 -5.31
CA THR A 72 -2.86 -16.11 -5.47
C THR A 72 -3.82 -16.01 -6.66
N GLY A 73 -3.74 -14.93 -7.43
CA GLY A 73 -4.54 -14.67 -8.63
C GLY A 73 -3.90 -15.21 -9.91
N THR A 74 -4.57 -14.93 -11.02
CA THR A 74 -4.17 -15.37 -12.36
C THR A 74 -3.60 -14.26 -13.24
N GLN A 75 -3.47 -13.05 -12.70
CA GLN A 75 -2.97 -11.87 -13.40
C GLN A 75 -1.76 -11.30 -12.69
N ASN A 76 -0.87 -10.62 -13.42
CA ASN A 76 0.17 -9.81 -12.82
C ASN A 76 -0.45 -8.75 -11.91
N LEU A 77 0.19 -8.52 -10.77
CA LEU A 77 -0.18 -7.47 -9.84
C LEU A 77 0.99 -6.52 -9.65
N TRP A 78 0.68 -5.24 -9.71
CA TRP A 78 1.57 -4.16 -9.28
C TRP A 78 1.09 -3.67 -7.93
N VAL A 79 1.99 -3.64 -6.95
CA VAL A 79 1.70 -3.31 -5.55
C VAL A 79 2.49 -2.08 -5.15
N LEU A 80 1.78 -0.99 -4.91
CA LEU A 80 2.35 0.24 -4.34
C LEU A 80 2.38 0.09 -2.82
N LEU A 81 3.52 0.42 -2.22
CA LEU A 81 3.75 0.36 -0.77
C LEU A 81 3.98 1.76 -0.20
N GLU A 82 3.35 2.03 0.93
CA GLU A 82 3.54 3.25 1.70
C GLU A 82 3.53 2.94 3.20
N ILE A 83 4.43 3.56 3.95
CA ILE A 83 4.43 3.47 5.40
C ILE A 83 3.66 4.66 5.95
N GLY A 84 2.54 4.38 6.62
CA GLY A 84 1.67 5.42 7.17
C GLY A 84 2.21 5.99 8.48
N GLY A 85 2.33 7.33 8.51
CA GLY A 85 2.49 8.12 9.72
C GLY A 85 3.69 7.82 10.61
N PRO A 86 4.92 7.67 10.07
CA PRO A 86 6.08 7.56 10.94
C PRO A 86 6.23 8.88 11.73
N PRO A 87 6.57 8.83 13.02
CA PRO A 87 6.93 10.03 13.76
C PRO A 87 8.27 10.56 13.24
N ASP A 88 8.49 11.86 13.35
CA ASP A 88 9.67 12.57 12.81
C ASP A 88 11.02 12.00 13.31
N TYR A 89 11.01 11.27 14.41
CA TYR A 89 12.22 10.67 15.00
C TYR A 89 12.52 9.24 14.51
N ILE A 90 11.73 8.67 13.59
CA ILE A 90 12.03 7.38 12.95
C ILE A 90 12.01 7.53 11.44
N ILE A 91 13.11 7.17 10.82
CA ILE A 91 13.25 7.17 9.36
C ILE A 91 13.04 5.75 8.86
N PHE A 92 12.16 5.60 7.88
CA PHE A 92 11.91 4.33 7.22
C PHE A 92 12.55 4.26 5.85
N HIS A 93 13.05 3.09 5.53
CA HIS A 93 13.57 2.73 4.22
C HIS A 93 12.95 1.42 3.75
N LEU A 94 12.52 1.38 2.48
CA LEU A 94 12.01 0.18 1.82
C LEU A 94 13.09 -0.35 0.88
N GLU A 95 13.36 -1.64 0.95
CA GLU A 95 14.27 -2.36 0.06
C GLU A 95 13.56 -3.54 -0.59
N GLY A 96 13.75 -3.72 -1.90
CA GLY A 96 13.12 -4.79 -2.66
C GLY A 96 13.33 -4.64 -4.16
N ALA A 97 12.81 -5.58 -4.92
CA ALA A 97 12.84 -5.55 -6.39
C ALA A 97 11.77 -4.59 -6.94
N PHE A 98 11.87 -3.32 -6.56
CA PHE A 98 10.94 -2.30 -7.02
C PHE A 98 11.14 -2.01 -8.52
N VAL A 99 10.04 -2.03 -9.25
CA VAL A 99 10.04 -1.78 -10.70
C VAL A 99 9.81 -0.31 -11.03
N ARG A 100 9.26 0.48 -10.09
CA ARG A 100 8.92 1.88 -10.32
C ARG A 100 8.96 2.71 -9.04
N GLY A 101 9.46 3.94 -9.12
CA GLY A 101 9.38 4.93 -8.04
C GLY A 101 9.97 4.54 -6.68
N GLY A 102 10.66 3.38 -6.60
CA GLY A 102 11.24 2.86 -5.36
C GLY A 102 10.24 2.26 -4.36
N ASN A 103 8.96 2.12 -4.73
CA ASN A 103 7.91 1.59 -3.85
C ASN A 103 6.82 0.77 -4.56
N VAL A 104 6.99 0.46 -5.85
CA VAL A 104 6.07 -0.43 -6.61
C VAL A 104 6.75 -1.75 -6.89
N LEU A 105 6.13 -2.85 -6.45
CA LEU A 105 6.56 -4.22 -6.69
C LEU A 105 5.68 -4.87 -7.76
N GLU A 106 6.28 -5.68 -8.64
CA GLU A 106 5.55 -6.59 -9.51
C GLU A 106 5.49 -7.97 -8.88
N VAL A 107 4.29 -8.59 -8.87
CA VAL A 107 4.08 -9.94 -8.37
C VAL A 107 3.38 -10.77 -9.44
N LEU A 108 4.12 -11.70 -10.04
CA LEU A 108 3.64 -12.57 -11.12
C LEU A 108 2.51 -13.50 -10.65
N PRO A 109 1.64 -13.98 -11.54
CA PRO A 109 0.56 -14.91 -11.19
C PRO A 109 1.09 -16.18 -10.52
N GLY A 110 0.53 -16.54 -9.37
CA GLY A 110 0.99 -17.68 -8.59
C GLY A 110 2.40 -17.56 -8.03
N GLY A 111 3.05 -16.41 -8.24
CA GLY A 111 4.40 -16.11 -7.74
C GLY A 111 4.39 -15.35 -6.43
N ASN A 112 5.59 -15.00 -5.99
CA ASN A 112 5.80 -14.17 -4.80
C ASN A 112 6.94 -13.18 -5.02
N THR A 113 6.99 -12.16 -4.18
CA THR A 113 8.11 -11.23 -4.06
C THR A 113 8.29 -10.85 -2.60
N GLU A 114 9.48 -10.43 -2.24
CA GLU A 114 9.80 -9.98 -0.89
C GLU A 114 10.27 -8.53 -0.90
N PHE A 115 10.00 -7.84 0.18
CA PHE A 115 10.58 -6.53 0.46
C PHE A 115 10.89 -6.42 1.94
N SER A 116 11.85 -5.55 2.27
CA SER A 116 12.22 -5.27 3.65
C SER A 116 11.83 -3.84 4.01
N ILE A 117 11.39 -3.69 5.26
CA ILE A 117 11.15 -2.40 5.90
C ILE A 117 12.23 -2.25 6.97
N THR A 118 13.05 -1.22 6.86
CA THR A 118 14.04 -0.86 7.88
C THR A 118 13.65 0.46 8.52
N GLY A 119 13.45 0.47 9.84
CA GLY A 119 13.22 1.66 10.63
C GLY A 119 14.46 1.99 11.45
N THR A 120 14.94 3.24 11.39
CA THR A 120 16.05 3.74 12.21
C THR A 120 15.56 4.85 13.13
N ALA A 121 15.64 4.62 14.42
CA ALA A 121 15.27 5.57 15.45
C ALA A 121 16.44 6.56 15.70
N SER A 122 16.10 7.85 15.81
CA SER A 122 17.09 8.86 16.23
C SER A 122 17.51 8.63 17.67
N THR A 123 18.63 9.23 18.08
CA THR A 123 19.14 9.14 19.45
C THR A 123 18.27 9.84 20.50
N ILE A 124 17.28 10.63 20.06
CA ILE A 124 16.30 11.30 20.91
C ILE A 124 14.91 10.65 20.84
N ALA A 125 14.76 9.53 20.11
CA ALA A 125 13.50 8.83 20.00
C ALA A 125 13.06 8.31 21.37
N PRO A 126 11.75 8.42 21.73
CA PRO A 126 11.22 7.76 22.91
C PRO A 126 11.42 6.24 22.80
N GLN A 127 11.84 5.62 23.91
CA GLN A 127 11.88 4.16 23.98
C GLN A 127 10.45 3.61 24.11
N GLY A 128 10.12 2.58 23.35
CA GLY A 128 8.83 1.93 23.47
C GLY A 128 8.41 1.12 22.27
N GLU A 129 7.23 0.53 22.40
CA GLU A 129 6.57 -0.19 21.32
C GLU A 129 5.86 0.80 20.38
N HIS A 130 6.09 0.63 19.10
CA HIS A 130 5.50 1.41 18.05
C HIS A 130 4.73 0.53 17.07
N ASN A 131 3.71 1.09 16.48
CA ASN A 131 2.82 0.42 15.55
C ASN A 131 2.77 1.19 14.24
N TYR A 132 3.21 0.56 13.16
CA TYR A 132 3.21 1.15 11.82
C TYR A 132 2.28 0.41 10.90
N VAL A 133 1.46 1.15 10.18
CA VAL A 133 0.59 0.59 9.14
C VAL A 133 1.31 0.67 7.82
N VAL A 134 1.50 -0.46 7.16
CA VAL A 134 1.97 -0.50 5.78
C VAL A 134 0.75 -0.43 4.89
N ASN A 135 0.53 0.73 4.32
CA ASN A 135 -0.51 0.94 3.32
C ASN A 135 -0.08 0.33 2.00
N PHE A 136 -0.99 -0.26 1.29
CA PHE A 136 -0.75 -0.71 -0.07
C PHE A 136 -1.96 -0.51 -0.96
N GLY A 137 -1.70 -0.20 -2.21
CA GLY A 137 -2.65 -0.31 -3.31
C GLY A 137 -2.17 -1.39 -4.27
N TRP A 138 -3.08 -2.06 -4.95
CA TRP A 138 -2.70 -2.99 -6.01
C TRP A 138 -3.55 -2.75 -7.26
N SER A 139 -2.98 -3.07 -8.41
CA SER A 139 -3.63 -2.98 -9.70
C SER A 139 -3.16 -4.11 -10.61
N THR A 140 -4.00 -4.51 -11.55
CA THR A 140 -3.61 -5.38 -12.68
C THR A 140 -3.03 -4.58 -13.85
N ASN A 141 -2.96 -3.26 -13.74
CA ASN A 141 -2.41 -2.37 -14.75
C ASN A 141 -1.25 -1.57 -14.14
N GLU A 142 -0.05 -1.78 -14.67
CA GLU A 142 1.16 -1.08 -14.27
C GLU A 142 1.03 0.46 -14.29
N LYS A 143 0.31 0.99 -15.29
CA LYS A 143 0.13 2.43 -15.47
C LYS A 143 -0.80 3.09 -14.44
N SER A 144 -1.40 2.32 -13.55
CA SER A 144 -2.29 2.84 -12.49
C SER A 144 -1.53 3.55 -11.36
N PHE A 145 -0.20 3.42 -11.33
CA PHE A 145 0.66 4.08 -10.35
C PHE A 145 1.54 5.13 -11.02
N PRO A 146 1.81 6.25 -10.32
CA PRO A 146 2.63 7.34 -10.84
C PRO A 146 4.09 6.97 -11.10
#